data_7ee88e8625a119fdc253aa6343477e52
#
_entry.id   7ee88e8625a119fdc253aa6343477e52
#
_cell.length_a   1.000
_cell.length_b   1.000
_cell.length_c   1.000
_cell.angle_alpha   90.00
_cell.angle_beta   90.00
_cell.angle_gamma   90.00
#
_symmetry.space_group_name_H-M   'P 1'
#
loop_
_entity.id
_entity.type
_entity.pdbx_description
1 polymer ?
#
loop_
_entity_poly.entity_id
_entity_poly.type
_entity_poly.pdbx_seq_one_letter_code
_entity_poly.pdbx_strand_id
1 'polypeptide(L)'
;VVSSIEIEKQRLVDLEVEKQVQARLAAEKEKQRLAELERQRKAEADRLAAIEKAKQDEIDRLAAIEKAKQDEILRKKQEAERKRKAKVAAEKLAKEYPYYVVVSCGFRGDHINILACFAGNVDTEIELSNGRDYGLYKSYQISELGKEYRDGLHINLRSTFDFTAQNSADSLILGAKVFSRASGEVLFQKQVSQYGVIRVSS
;
A
#
# COMPACT_ATOMS: atom_id res chain seq x y z
N VAL A 1 -64.51 -1.82 90.16
CA VAL A 1 -64.78 -0.45 89.72
C VAL A 1 -63.41 0.13 89.37
N VAL A 2 -63.06 0.18 88.07
CA VAL A 2 -61.80 0.86 87.58
C VAL A 2 -62.03 2.33 87.84
N SER A 3 -61.05 2.94 88.51
CA SER A 3 -61.19 4.37 88.91
C SER A 3 -61.13 5.26 87.65
N SER A 4 -61.89 6.30 87.60
CA SER A 4 -61.96 7.28 86.49
C SER A 4 -60.54 7.83 86.08
N ILE A 5 -59.60 7.85 87.02
CA ILE A 5 -58.21 8.25 86.86
C ILE A 5 -57.42 7.25 86.04
N GLU A 6 -57.66 5.95 86.12
CA GLU A 6 -56.93 4.94 85.31
C GLU A 6 -57.37 4.96 83.87
N ILE A 7 -58.68 5.25 83.60
CA ILE A 7 -59.20 5.37 82.22
C ILE A 7 -58.60 6.61 81.56
N GLU A 8 -58.38 7.72 82.26
CA GLU A 8 -57.80 8.96 81.72
C GLU A 8 -56.32 8.81 81.50
N LYS A 9 -55.62 8.13 82.34
CA LYS A 9 -54.19 7.74 82.09
C LYS A 9 -54.04 6.88 80.87
N GLN A 10 -54.85 5.90 80.68
CA GLN A 10 -54.83 4.99 79.55
C GLN A 10 -55.08 5.82 78.23
N ARG A 11 -56.04 6.71 78.21
CA ARG A 11 -56.31 7.62 77.07
C ARG A 11 -55.10 8.51 76.71
N LEU A 12 -54.39 9.03 77.69
CA LEU A 12 -53.19 9.85 77.44
C LEU A 12 -52.00 9.02 76.83
N VAL A 13 -51.87 7.80 77.34
CA VAL A 13 -50.84 6.86 76.78
C VAL A 13 -51.21 6.48 75.37
N ASP A 14 -52.47 6.15 75.06
CA ASP A 14 -52.90 5.80 73.73
C ASP A 14 -52.72 6.97 72.71
N LEU A 15 -53.02 8.17 73.15
CA LEU A 15 -52.85 9.39 72.36
C LEU A 15 -51.34 9.69 72.04
N GLU A 16 -50.47 9.40 73.00
CA GLU A 16 -49.01 9.56 72.83
C GLU A 16 -48.44 8.49 71.88
N VAL A 17 -48.91 7.27 72.00
CA VAL A 17 -48.57 6.14 71.07
C VAL A 17 -49.02 6.48 69.66
N GLU A 18 -50.28 6.97 69.49
CA GLU A 18 -50.82 7.35 68.18
C GLU A 18 -49.96 8.48 67.54
N LYS A 19 -49.58 9.52 68.29
CA LYS A 19 -48.65 10.59 67.82
C LYS A 19 -47.30 10.02 67.39
N GLN A 20 -46.70 9.12 68.17
CA GLN A 20 -45.44 8.49 67.81
C GLN A 20 -45.54 7.62 66.55
N VAL A 21 -46.62 6.88 66.36
CA VAL A 21 -46.86 6.09 65.13
C VAL A 21 -47.03 7.01 63.91
N GLN A 22 -47.81 8.10 64.04
CA GLN A 22 -47.97 9.06 62.95
C GLN A 22 -46.63 9.77 62.60
N ALA A 23 -45.81 10.16 63.60
CA ALA A 23 -44.51 10.72 63.34
C ALA A 23 -43.54 9.76 62.63
N ARG A 24 -43.53 8.48 63.02
CA ARG A 24 -42.75 7.44 62.33
C ARG A 24 -43.22 7.21 60.87
N LEU A 25 -44.53 7.14 60.62
CA LEU A 25 -45.07 7.02 59.28
C LEU A 25 -44.74 8.22 58.40
N ALA A 26 -44.79 9.44 58.94
CA ALA A 26 -44.38 10.67 58.23
C ALA A 26 -42.89 10.64 57.88
N ALA A 27 -42.02 10.28 58.84
CA ALA A 27 -40.57 10.15 58.60
C ALA A 27 -40.21 9.08 57.56
N GLU A 28 -40.94 7.96 57.56
CA GLU A 28 -40.73 6.89 56.57
C GLU A 28 -41.15 7.32 55.15
N LYS A 29 -42.30 8.00 55.02
CA LYS A 29 -42.74 8.60 53.74
C LYS A 29 -41.76 9.63 53.22
N GLU A 30 -41.21 10.45 54.07
CA GLU A 30 -40.22 11.44 53.68
C GLU A 30 -38.90 10.78 53.22
N LYS A 31 -38.45 9.76 53.94
CA LYS A 31 -37.31 8.94 53.54
C LYS A 31 -37.49 8.26 52.16
N GLN A 32 -38.68 7.70 51.91
CA GLN A 32 -39.04 7.10 50.63
C GLN A 32 -39.01 8.16 49.49
N ARG A 33 -39.58 9.35 49.76
CA ARG A 33 -39.61 10.47 48.82
C ARG A 33 -38.21 10.97 48.47
N LEU A 34 -37.31 11.10 49.46
CA LEU A 34 -35.90 11.47 49.23
C LEU A 34 -35.15 10.41 48.44
N ALA A 35 -35.34 9.15 48.73
CA ALA A 35 -34.70 8.05 47.98
C ALA A 35 -35.17 8.00 46.53
N GLU A 36 -36.46 8.26 46.28
CA GLU A 36 -37.00 8.33 44.90
C GLU A 36 -36.42 9.54 44.15
N LEU A 37 -36.30 10.69 44.75
CA LEU A 37 -35.71 11.89 44.17
C LEU A 37 -34.21 11.67 43.79
N GLU A 38 -33.51 10.98 44.69
CA GLU A 38 -32.08 10.64 44.44
C GLU A 38 -31.92 9.69 43.27
N ARG A 39 -32.80 8.65 43.17
CA ARG A 39 -32.84 7.73 42.01
C ARG A 39 -33.11 8.48 40.72
N GLN A 40 -34.09 9.40 40.71
CA GLN A 40 -34.41 10.22 39.53
C GLN A 40 -33.26 11.08 39.11
N ARG A 41 -32.58 11.78 40.03
CA ARG A 41 -31.41 12.56 39.73
C ARG A 41 -30.26 11.74 39.16
N LYS A 42 -30.04 10.55 39.72
CA LYS A 42 -29.01 9.64 39.19
C LYS A 42 -29.34 9.17 37.77
N ALA A 43 -30.57 8.77 37.53
CA ALA A 43 -31.02 8.34 36.20
C ALA A 43 -30.90 9.47 35.15
N GLU A 44 -31.20 10.71 35.54
CA GLU A 44 -31.03 11.88 34.65
C GLU A 44 -29.57 12.19 34.36
N ALA A 45 -28.69 12.13 35.38
CA ALA A 45 -27.25 12.26 35.17
C ALA A 45 -26.65 11.21 34.27
N ASP A 46 -27.03 9.95 34.45
CA ASP A 46 -26.60 8.83 33.60
C ASP A 46 -27.08 9.02 32.14
N ARG A 47 -28.30 9.51 31.95
CA ARG A 47 -28.86 9.83 30.63
C ARG A 47 -28.08 10.95 29.93
N LEU A 48 -27.77 12.03 30.66
CA LEU A 48 -26.99 13.16 30.12
C LEU A 48 -25.58 12.71 29.73
N ALA A 49 -24.91 11.94 30.57
CA ALA A 49 -23.59 11.37 30.27
C ALA A 49 -23.60 10.47 29.02
N ALA A 50 -24.64 9.65 28.84
CA ALA A 50 -24.81 8.82 27.65
C ALA A 50 -25.00 9.66 26.37
N ILE A 51 -25.76 10.76 26.43
CA ILE A 51 -25.97 11.67 25.31
C ILE A 51 -24.65 12.37 24.94
N GLU A 52 -23.90 12.83 25.93
CA GLU A 52 -22.62 13.50 25.71
C GLU A 52 -21.60 12.56 25.06
N LYS A 53 -21.51 11.33 25.55
CA LYS A 53 -20.68 10.30 24.96
C LYS A 53 -21.06 10.01 23.50
N ALA A 54 -22.37 9.83 23.21
CA ALA A 54 -22.83 9.60 21.85
C ALA A 54 -22.48 10.75 20.89
N LYS A 55 -22.56 12.01 21.35
CA LYS A 55 -22.14 13.16 20.57
C LYS A 55 -20.66 13.14 20.28
N GLN A 56 -19.82 12.80 21.26
CA GLN A 56 -18.39 12.72 21.09
C GLN A 56 -18.01 11.62 20.09
N ASP A 57 -18.62 10.44 20.21
CA ASP A 57 -18.41 9.31 19.30
C ASP A 57 -18.79 9.70 17.84
N GLU A 58 -19.83 10.49 17.65
CA GLU A 58 -20.23 10.99 16.32
C GLU A 58 -19.24 12.00 15.76
N ILE A 59 -18.74 12.91 16.57
CA ILE A 59 -17.69 13.88 16.18
C ILE A 59 -16.43 13.14 15.75
N ASP A 60 -15.98 12.18 16.53
CA ASP A 60 -14.79 11.39 16.23
C ASP A 60 -14.95 10.58 14.92
N ARG A 61 -16.14 10.02 14.72
CA ARG A 61 -16.48 9.33 13.46
C ARG A 61 -16.43 10.25 12.24
N LEU A 62 -16.98 11.46 12.35
CA LEU A 62 -16.95 12.44 11.26
C LEU A 62 -15.52 12.91 10.96
N ALA A 63 -14.70 13.14 11.99
CA ALA A 63 -13.30 13.49 11.84
C ALA A 63 -12.50 12.37 11.15
N ALA A 64 -12.76 11.10 11.48
CA ALA A 64 -12.13 9.96 10.84
C ALA A 64 -12.49 9.84 9.35
N ILE A 65 -13.77 10.07 9.00
CA ILE A 65 -14.24 10.08 7.61
C ILE A 65 -13.58 11.20 6.80
N GLU A 66 -13.49 12.39 7.37
CA GLU A 66 -12.85 13.53 6.71
C GLU A 66 -11.36 13.29 6.46
N LYS A 67 -10.66 12.76 7.45
CA LYS A 67 -9.25 12.37 7.31
C LYS A 67 -9.06 11.32 6.22
N ALA A 68 -9.90 10.28 6.19
CA ALA A 68 -9.82 9.24 5.16
C ALA A 68 -10.03 9.81 3.74
N LYS A 69 -10.95 10.77 3.57
CA LYS A 69 -11.15 11.46 2.29
C LYS A 69 -9.92 12.28 1.88
N GLN A 70 -9.31 13.00 2.81
CA GLN A 70 -8.11 13.79 2.54
C GLN A 70 -6.93 12.89 2.15
N ASP A 71 -6.73 11.78 2.85
CA ASP A 71 -5.69 10.78 2.54
C ASP A 71 -5.90 10.17 1.15
N GLU A 72 -7.14 9.86 0.78
CA GLU A 72 -7.46 9.34 -0.56
C GLU A 72 -7.16 10.37 -1.67
N ILE A 73 -7.52 11.63 -1.47
CA ILE A 73 -7.22 12.72 -2.41
C ILE A 73 -5.71 12.89 -2.57
N LEU A 74 -4.97 12.86 -1.48
CA LEU A 74 -3.51 12.97 -1.49
C LEU A 74 -2.87 11.81 -2.26
N ARG A 75 -3.32 10.58 -2.00
CA ARG A 75 -2.85 9.39 -2.71
C ARG A 75 -3.11 9.48 -4.22
N LYS A 76 -4.30 9.90 -4.63
CA LYS A 76 -4.65 10.09 -6.06
C LYS A 76 -3.76 11.15 -6.72
N LYS A 77 -3.49 12.26 -6.03
CA LYS A 77 -2.58 13.31 -6.53
C LYS A 77 -1.15 12.78 -6.71
N GLN A 78 -0.63 12.06 -5.72
CA GLN A 78 0.71 11.47 -5.80
C GLN A 78 0.83 10.44 -6.93
N GLU A 79 -0.19 9.60 -7.11
CA GLU A 79 -0.21 8.62 -8.20
C GLU A 79 -0.26 9.31 -9.58
N ALA A 80 -1.08 10.33 -9.74
CA ALA A 80 -1.15 11.12 -10.98
C ALA A 80 0.19 11.80 -11.30
N GLU A 81 0.85 12.35 -10.29
CA GLU A 81 2.17 12.96 -10.45
C GLU A 81 3.25 11.93 -10.83
N ARG A 82 3.26 10.75 -10.20
CA ARG A 82 4.16 9.65 -10.56
C ARG A 82 3.94 9.21 -12.02
N LYS A 83 2.69 9.05 -12.45
CA LYS A 83 2.34 8.70 -13.85
C LYS A 83 2.82 9.78 -14.83
N ARG A 84 2.63 11.05 -14.48
CA ARG A 84 3.12 12.18 -15.31
C ARG A 84 4.65 12.17 -15.43
N LYS A 85 5.36 12.03 -14.31
CA LYS A 85 6.84 11.97 -14.31
C LYS A 85 7.35 10.77 -15.12
N ALA A 86 6.72 9.58 -14.94
CA ALA A 86 7.07 8.39 -15.71
C ALA A 86 6.84 8.57 -17.22
N LYS A 87 5.72 9.20 -17.61
CA LYS A 87 5.44 9.51 -19.03
C LYS A 87 6.49 10.44 -19.63
N VAL A 88 6.82 11.53 -18.96
CA VAL A 88 7.86 12.47 -19.42
C VAL A 88 9.21 11.79 -19.53
N ALA A 89 9.58 10.96 -18.55
CA ALA A 89 10.85 10.20 -18.60
C ALA A 89 10.86 9.20 -19.77
N ALA A 90 9.75 8.50 -20.02
CA ALA A 90 9.62 7.57 -21.14
C ALA A 90 9.70 8.29 -22.50
N GLU A 91 9.05 9.45 -22.64
CA GLU A 91 9.13 10.27 -23.86
C GLU A 91 10.56 10.79 -24.11
N LYS A 92 11.25 11.25 -23.06
CA LYS A 92 12.64 11.66 -23.16
C LYS A 92 13.54 10.49 -23.58
N LEU A 93 13.35 9.33 -22.96
CA LEU A 93 14.11 8.12 -23.29
C LEU A 93 13.86 7.67 -24.73
N ALA A 94 12.60 7.70 -25.19
CA ALA A 94 12.25 7.32 -26.57
C ALA A 94 12.79 8.29 -27.61
N LYS A 95 12.93 9.58 -27.26
CA LYS A 95 13.52 10.58 -28.13
C LYS A 95 15.04 10.42 -28.25
N GLU A 96 15.72 10.10 -27.16
CA GLU A 96 17.16 9.91 -27.12
C GLU A 96 17.58 8.55 -27.69
N TYR A 97 16.80 7.51 -27.38
CA TYR A 97 17.03 6.11 -27.78
C TYR A 97 15.74 5.55 -28.44
N PRO A 98 15.52 5.84 -29.73
CA PRO A 98 14.31 5.39 -30.43
C PRO A 98 14.23 3.86 -30.59
N TYR A 99 15.35 3.16 -30.39
CA TYR A 99 15.44 1.71 -30.48
C TYR A 99 16.01 1.10 -29.21
N TYR A 100 15.84 -0.18 -29.06
CA TYR A 100 16.57 -0.99 -28.09
C TYR A 100 16.74 -2.41 -28.62
N VAL A 101 17.85 -3.03 -28.28
CA VAL A 101 18.10 -4.44 -28.57
C VAL A 101 17.93 -5.28 -27.30
N VAL A 102 17.27 -6.40 -27.45
CA VAL A 102 17.19 -7.44 -26.42
C VAL A 102 18.14 -8.54 -26.81
N VAL A 103 19.18 -8.71 -26.02
CA VAL A 103 20.15 -9.81 -26.19
C VAL A 103 19.76 -10.92 -25.25
N SER A 104 19.53 -12.09 -25.83
CA SER A 104 19.19 -13.30 -25.09
C SER A 104 20.19 -14.40 -25.39
N CYS A 105 20.42 -15.29 -24.45
CA CYS A 105 21.21 -16.45 -24.72
C CYS A 105 20.70 -17.69 -23.99
N GLY A 106 21.00 -18.86 -24.50
CA GLY A 106 20.60 -20.13 -23.91
C GLY A 106 21.58 -21.22 -24.31
N PHE A 107 21.59 -22.30 -23.54
CA PHE A 107 22.35 -23.49 -23.90
C PHE A 107 21.51 -24.38 -24.82
N ARG A 108 22.19 -25.11 -25.69
CA ARG A 108 21.56 -26.05 -26.65
C ARG A 108 20.77 -27.09 -25.87
N GLY A 109 19.46 -27.17 -26.09
CA GLY A 109 18.57 -28.10 -25.40
C GLY A 109 17.84 -27.58 -24.17
N ASP A 110 18.23 -26.43 -23.63
CA ASP A 110 17.58 -25.80 -22.48
C ASP A 110 16.71 -24.60 -22.89
N HIS A 111 15.70 -24.30 -22.05
CA HIS A 111 14.99 -23.04 -22.18
C HIS A 111 15.97 -21.88 -21.99
N ILE A 112 15.81 -20.84 -22.79
CA ILE A 112 16.67 -19.65 -22.78
C ILE A 112 16.75 -19.09 -21.35
N ASN A 113 17.90 -19.27 -20.70
CA ASN A 113 18.21 -18.70 -19.40
C ASN A 113 19.32 -17.67 -19.57
N ILE A 114 18.93 -16.42 -19.60
CA ILE A 114 19.80 -15.28 -19.85
C ILE A 114 20.87 -15.12 -18.80
N LEU A 115 20.55 -15.42 -17.54
CA LEU A 115 21.48 -15.34 -16.42
C LEU A 115 22.66 -16.32 -16.61
N ALA A 116 22.44 -17.45 -17.27
CA ALA A 116 23.49 -18.42 -17.54
C ALA A 116 24.53 -17.93 -18.56
N CYS A 117 24.15 -16.99 -19.44
CA CYS A 117 25.03 -16.45 -20.46
C CYS A 117 25.94 -15.35 -19.99
N PHE A 118 25.49 -14.57 -19.02
CA PHE A 118 26.22 -13.40 -18.52
C PHE A 118 26.89 -13.65 -17.15
N ALA A 119 26.55 -14.75 -16.50
CA ALA A 119 27.13 -15.20 -15.23
C ALA A 119 28.33 -16.13 -15.43
N GLY A 120 29.50 -15.57 -15.70
CA GLY A 120 30.77 -16.31 -15.75
C GLY A 120 31.11 -16.91 -17.11
N ASN A 121 32.33 -17.21 -17.37
CA ASN A 121 33.06 -17.96 -18.41
C ASN A 121 32.45 -18.25 -19.80
N VAL A 122 31.46 -17.49 -20.22
CA VAL A 122 30.93 -17.59 -21.58
C VAL A 122 31.55 -16.50 -22.42
N ASP A 123 32.33 -16.89 -23.40
CA ASP A 123 33.02 -16.00 -24.31
C ASP A 123 32.03 -15.36 -25.30
N THR A 124 31.25 -14.41 -24.81
CA THR A 124 30.39 -13.56 -25.65
C THR A 124 30.97 -12.17 -25.67
N GLU A 125 31.11 -11.62 -26.87
CA GLU A 125 31.58 -10.23 -27.09
C GLU A 125 30.45 -9.45 -27.74
N ILE A 126 30.26 -8.21 -27.28
CA ILE A 126 29.36 -7.24 -27.88
C ILE A 126 30.17 -6.00 -28.25
N GLU A 127 30.18 -5.66 -29.53
CA GLU A 127 30.66 -4.42 -30.03
C GLU A 127 29.48 -3.51 -30.34
N LEU A 128 29.50 -2.32 -29.77
CA LEU A 128 28.42 -1.35 -29.91
C LEU A 128 29.01 0.02 -30.28
N SER A 129 28.62 0.53 -31.44
CA SER A 129 28.72 1.94 -31.79
C SER A 129 27.34 2.55 -31.69
N ASN A 130 27.18 3.55 -30.82
CA ASN A 130 25.86 4.10 -30.49
C ASN A 130 25.94 5.65 -30.58
N GLY A 131 25.83 6.14 -31.78
CA GLY A 131 26.10 7.52 -32.11
C GLY A 131 27.61 7.84 -32.06
N ARG A 132 28.04 8.56 -31.01
CA ARG A 132 29.47 8.89 -30.80
C ARG A 132 30.17 7.93 -29.84
N ASP A 133 29.39 7.10 -29.14
CA ASP A 133 29.91 6.19 -28.14
C ASP A 133 30.24 4.87 -28.82
N TYR A 134 31.47 4.41 -28.65
CA TYR A 134 31.96 3.12 -29.11
C TYR A 134 32.51 2.32 -27.94
N GLY A 135 32.20 1.05 -27.89
CA GLY A 135 32.73 0.13 -26.88
C GLY A 135 32.70 -1.34 -27.34
N LEU A 136 33.71 -2.06 -26.90
CA LEU A 136 33.80 -3.51 -26.99
C LEU A 136 33.66 -4.08 -25.59
N TYR A 137 32.64 -4.90 -25.40
CA TYR A 137 32.26 -5.46 -24.10
C TYR A 137 32.38 -6.96 -24.11
N LYS A 138 33.13 -7.50 -23.18
CA LYS A 138 33.28 -8.94 -22.97
C LYS A 138 32.25 -9.43 -21.96
N SER A 139 32.07 -10.75 -21.88
CA SER A 139 31.05 -11.40 -21.02
C SER A 139 30.88 -10.80 -19.64
N TYR A 140 31.98 -10.47 -18.97
CA TYR A 140 31.98 -9.89 -17.62
C TYR A 140 31.55 -8.40 -17.56
N GLN A 141 31.49 -7.72 -18.69
CA GLN A 141 31.13 -6.29 -18.82
C GLN A 141 29.75 -6.11 -19.48
N ILE A 142 29.16 -7.16 -20.02
CA ILE A 142 27.91 -7.07 -20.81
C ILE A 142 26.76 -6.51 -19.97
N SER A 143 26.72 -6.81 -18.67
CA SER A 143 25.73 -6.25 -17.74
C SER A 143 25.83 -4.73 -17.55
N GLU A 144 26.95 -4.13 -17.90
CA GLU A 144 27.14 -2.67 -17.83
C GLU A 144 26.45 -1.94 -18.99
N LEU A 145 26.17 -2.64 -20.09
CA LEU A 145 25.55 -2.06 -21.29
C LEU A 145 24.07 -1.74 -21.13
N GLY A 146 23.37 -2.41 -20.23
CA GLY A 146 21.95 -2.27 -20.14
C GLY A 146 21.32 -2.91 -18.89
N LYS A 147 20.01 -3.04 -18.91
CA LYS A 147 19.25 -3.61 -17.80
C LYS A 147 18.74 -4.99 -18.15
N GLU A 148 18.97 -5.94 -17.24
CA GLU A 148 18.46 -7.30 -17.37
C GLU A 148 16.96 -7.37 -17.03
N TYR A 149 16.23 -8.11 -17.88
CA TYR A 149 14.84 -8.47 -17.71
C TYR A 149 14.68 -9.99 -17.96
N ARG A 150 13.48 -10.52 -17.79
CA ARG A 150 13.20 -11.97 -17.99
C ARG A 150 13.45 -12.45 -19.44
N ASP A 151 13.32 -11.57 -20.42
CA ASP A 151 13.47 -11.85 -21.85
C ASP A 151 14.88 -11.55 -22.38
N GLY A 152 15.72 -10.85 -21.60
CA GLY A 152 17.05 -10.55 -22.00
C GLY A 152 17.65 -9.29 -21.40
N LEU A 153 18.86 -9.00 -21.81
CA LEU A 153 19.54 -7.75 -21.55
C LEU A 153 19.05 -6.71 -22.56
N HIS A 154 18.39 -5.66 -22.06
CA HIS A 154 17.92 -4.54 -22.88
C HIS A 154 18.96 -3.46 -22.96
N ILE A 155 19.47 -3.22 -24.17
CA ILE A 155 20.49 -2.19 -24.46
C ILE A 155 19.81 -1.08 -25.27
N ASN A 156 19.94 0.15 -24.83
CA ASN A 156 19.39 1.31 -25.53
C ASN A 156 20.19 1.66 -26.77
N LEU A 157 19.51 1.90 -27.87
CA LEU A 157 20.11 2.23 -29.16
C LEU A 157 19.63 3.60 -29.65
N ARG A 158 20.54 4.43 -30.08
CA ARG A 158 20.27 5.74 -30.72
C ARG A 158 19.75 5.56 -32.15
N SER A 159 19.44 6.65 -32.82
CA SER A 159 18.99 6.63 -34.22
C SER A 159 20.00 6.06 -35.18
N THR A 160 21.28 6.24 -34.87
CA THR A 160 22.43 5.64 -35.62
C THR A 160 23.16 4.72 -34.66
N PHE A 161 23.24 3.45 -35.03
CA PHE A 161 23.95 2.46 -34.24
C PHE A 161 24.51 1.35 -35.13
N ASP A 162 25.62 0.75 -34.71
CA ASP A 162 26.11 -0.52 -35.15
C ASP A 162 26.23 -1.44 -33.94
N PHE A 163 25.55 -2.57 -34.01
CA PHE A 163 25.56 -3.57 -32.97
C PHE A 163 26.06 -4.89 -33.53
N THR A 164 27.11 -5.42 -32.93
CA THR A 164 27.65 -6.75 -33.25
C THR A 164 27.68 -7.56 -31.96
N ALA A 165 27.14 -8.78 -32.00
CA ALA A 165 27.26 -9.73 -30.91
C ALA A 165 27.85 -11.03 -31.45
N GLN A 166 28.92 -11.50 -30.83
CA GLN A 166 29.61 -12.72 -31.21
C GLN A 166 29.52 -13.77 -30.09
N ASN A 167 29.20 -14.95 -30.45
CA ASN A 167 29.20 -16.11 -29.57
C ASN A 167 30.46 -16.95 -29.85
N SER A 168 31.28 -17.13 -28.81
CA SER A 168 32.52 -17.90 -28.89
C SER A 168 32.43 -19.29 -28.23
N ALA A 169 31.22 -19.74 -27.86
CA ALA A 169 31.01 -21.03 -27.22
C ALA A 169 30.22 -22.00 -28.10
N ASP A 170 30.65 -23.26 -28.13
CA ASP A 170 30.03 -24.31 -28.95
C ASP A 170 28.60 -24.66 -28.58
N SER A 171 28.26 -24.59 -27.27
CA SER A 171 26.96 -25.00 -26.74
C SER A 171 25.97 -23.85 -26.59
N LEU A 172 26.39 -22.63 -26.88
CA LEU A 172 25.62 -21.44 -26.66
C LEU A 172 24.80 -21.03 -27.89
N ILE A 173 23.55 -20.64 -27.68
CA ILE A 173 22.71 -19.98 -28.68
C ILE A 173 22.57 -18.54 -28.26
N LEU A 174 23.03 -17.61 -29.10
CA LEU A 174 22.91 -16.17 -28.89
C LEU A 174 21.78 -15.64 -29.76
N GLY A 175 20.89 -14.85 -29.18
CA GLY A 175 19.79 -14.19 -29.87
C GLY A 175 19.82 -12.68 -29.68
N ALA A 176 19.44 -11.95 -30.71
CA ALA A 176 19.22 -10.51 -30.63
C ALA A 176 17.92 -10.13 -31.34
N LYS A 177 17.15 -9.24 -30.70
CA LYS A 177 15.93 -8.64 -31.25
C LYS A 177 16.02 -7.14 -31.09
N VAL A 178 15.87 -6.40 -32.18
CA VAL A 178 15.81 -4.93 -32.13
C VAL A 178 14.36 -4.50 -32.23
N PHE A 179 13.97 -3.62 -31.34
CA PHE A 179 12.60 -3.09 -31.23
C PHE A 179 12.57 -1.58 -31.46
N SER A 180 11.51 -1.11 -32.12
CA SER A 180 11.14 0.29 -32.11
C SER A 180 10.47 0.65 -30.78
N ARG A 181 10.93 1.70 -30.09
CA ARG A 181 10.24 2.17 -28.88
C ARG A 181 8.90 2.83 -29.16
N ALA A 182 8.75 3.44 -30.33
CA ALA A 182 7.53 4.13 -30.71
C ALA A 182 6.37 3.18 -30.97
N SER A 183 6.63 2.08 -31.71
CA SER A 183 5.60 1.10 -32.10
C SER A 183 5.62 -0.18 -31.27
N GLY A 184 6.70 -0.49 -30.57
CA GLY A 184 6.93 -1.80 -29.95
C GLY A 184 7.20 -2.93 -30.96
N GLU A 185 7.34 -2.61 -32.22
CA GLU A 185 7.53 -3.57 -33.32
C GLU A 185 8.96 -4.11 -33.34
N VAL A 186 9.09 -5.40 -33.67
CA VAL A 186 10.38 -6.05 -33.89
C VAL A 186 10.87 -5.69 -35.29
N LEU A 187 11.95 -4.91 -35.35
CA LEU A 187 12.57 -4.49 -36.61
C LEU A 187 13.60 -5.48 -37.13
N PHE A 188 14.21 -6.23 -36.21
CA PHE A 188 15.24 -7.22 -36.53
C PHE A 188 15.19 -8.36 -35.50
N GLN A 189 15.39 -9.58 -35.96
CA GLN A 189 15.56 -10.75 -35.09
C GLN A 189 16.51 -11.73 -35.74
N LYS A 190 17.51 -12.19 -34.99
CA LYS A 190 18.45 -13.22 -35.41
C LYS A 190 18.89 -14.06 -34.21
N GLN A 191 19.10 -15.33 -34.45
CA GLN A 191 19.75 -16.24 -33.51
C GLN A 191 20.92 -16.92 -34.19
N VAL A 192 22.00 -17.14 -33.46
CA VAL A 192 23.20 -17.81 -33.92
C VAL A 192 23.70 -18.81 -32.90
N SER A 193 24.33 -19.88 -33.34
CA SER A 193 24.99 -20.87 -32.52
C SER A 193 26.44 -21.00 -32.97
N GLN A 194 27.31 -21.59 -32.14
CA GLN A 194 28.67 -21.96 -32.49
C GLN A 194 29.43 -20.85 -33.24
N TYR A 195 30.11 -20.00 -32.52
CA TYR A 195 30.94 -18.89 -33.08
C TYR A 195 30.20 -17.95 -34.05
N GLY A 196 28.89 -18.02 -34.04
CA GLY A 196 28.07 -17.18 -34.91
C GLY A 196 28.10 -15.72 -34.53
N VAL A 197 27.93 -14.86 -35.52
CA VAL A 197 27.93 -13.40 -35.36
C VAL A 197 26.58 -12.85 -35.79
N ILE A 198 26.02 -12.00 -34.90
CA ILE A 198 24.87 -11.16 -35.19
C ILE A 198 25.37 -9.75 -35.46
N ARG A 199 25.00 -9.16 -36.58
CA ARG A 199 25.29 -7.77 -36.92
C ARG A 199 24.00 -7.09 -37.33
N VAL A 200 23.77 -5.90 -36.81
CA VAL A 200 22.67 -5.02 -37.18
C VAL A 200 23.10 -3.57 -37.05
N SER A 201 22.82 -2.77 -38.07
CA SER A 201 23.07 -1.35 -38.13
C SER A 201 21.87 -0.58 -38.65
N SER A 202 21.78 0.69 -38.30
CA SER A 202 20.72 1.62 -38.76
C SER A 202 21.29 2.72 -39.64
#